data_99a1c04b1dde36c5ef372a554aa1b910
#
_entry.id   99a1c04b1dde36c5ef372a554aa1b910
#
_cell.length_a   1.000
_cell.length_b   1.000
_cell.length_c   1.000
_cell.angle_alpha   90.00
_cell.angle_beta   90.00
_cell.angle_gamma   90.00
#
_symmetry.space_group_name_H-M   'P 1'
#
loop_
_entity.id
_entity.type
_entity.pdbx_description
1 polymer ?
#
loop_
_entity_poly.entity_id
_entity_poly.type
_entity_poly.pdbx_seq_one_letter_code
_entity_poly.pdbx_strand_id
1 'polypeptide(L)'
;MSIYHCSIKIIGRSDGKSAVASSAYRSGEKLMDDRIGLVHDFTKKRGVVFTEVALPAHAPPEYADRNVLWNAVEKAEKKSNAQLAREIEVALPKELSRECQIEIVRRYVQENFVSVGMCADWALHDKGDGNPHAHIMLTMRGIKSDGTWAQKEKKIYALDEDGKRIPLIDPATGEQKLGKRNEKLWKRITAEPNDWNDHSKAEIWRKSWADICNEYLSLEQQIDHRSYKRQELDLEPTIHEGYRARKMEKAGFV
;
A
#
# COMPACT_ATOMS: atom_id res chain seq x y z
N MET A 1 -19.95 -3.87 18.92
CA MET A 1 -20.01 -4.21 17.49
C MET A 1 -18.76 -3.68 16.84
N SER A 2 -17.97 -4.54 16.19
CA SER A 2 -16.79 -4.14 15.44
C SER A 2 -17.19 -3.26 14.25
N ILE A 3 -16.42 -2.21 13.99
CA ILE A 3 -16.64 -1.33 12.86
C ILE A 3 -15.67 -1.76 11.75
N TYR A 4 -16.20 -2.06 10.56
CA TYR A 4 -15.38 -2.30 9.40
C TYR A 4 -14.74 -1.00 8.92
N HIS A 5 -13.43 -0.98 8.77
CA HIS A 5 -12.69 0.06 8.05
C HIS A 5 -11.51 -0.55 7.32
N CYS A 6 -11.37 -0.23 6.05
CA CYS A 6 -10.19 -0.56 5.24
C CYS A 6 -10.00 0.54 4.19
N SER A 7 -9.05 1.42 4.42
CA SER A 7 -8.68 2.46 3.47
C SER A 7 -7.37 2.13 2.76
N ILE A 8 -7.28 2.50 1.48
CA ILE A 8 -6.11 2.27 0.65
C ILE A 8 -5.68 3.62 0.07
N LYS A 9 -4.44 4.01 0.32
CA LYS A 9 -3.88 5.31 -0.08
C LYS A 9 -2.51 5.12 -0.72
N ILE A 10 -2.07 6.10 -1.50
CA ILE A 10 -0.71 6.16 -2.02
C ILE A 10 0.08 7.20 -1.25
N ILE A 11 1.29 6.85 -0.87
CA ILE A 11 2.29 7.77 -0.34
C ILE A 11 3.11 8.23 -1.54
N GLY A 12 2.88 9.46 -1.99
CA GLY A 12 3.48 10.05 -3.17
C GLY A 12 4.50 11.13 -2.82
N ARG A 13 5.59 11.19 -3.57
CA ARG A 13 6.60 12.26 -3.40
C ARG A 13 6.05 13.61 -3.82
N SER A 14 5.18 13.68 -4.83
CA SER A 14 4.50 14.92 -5.25
C SER A 14 3.69 15.56 -4.15
N ASP A 15 3.24 14.77 -3.17
CA ASP A 15 2.48 15.26 -2.01
C ASP A 15 3.39 15.77 -0.89
N GLY A 16 4.68 15.95 -1.15
CA GLY A 16 5.68 16.32 -0.15
C GLY A 16 5.98 15.22 0.87
N LYS A 17 5.60 13.97 0.59
CA LYS A 17 5.79 12.83 1.50
C LYS A 17 7.12 12.12 1.25
N SER A 18 7.66 11.52 2.30
CA SER A 18 8.79 10.59 2.26
C SER A 18 8.33 9.22 2.77
N ALA A 19 8.83 8.14 2.15
CA ALA A 19 8.58 6.79 2.65
C ALA A 19 9.22 6.58 4.02
N VAL A 20 10.43 7.09 4.22
CA VAL A 20 11.16 7.02 5.50
C VAL A 20 10.41 7.76 6.61
N ALA A 21 9.98 9.02 6.35
CA ALA A 21 9.20 9.80 7.31
C ALA A 21 7.86 9.12 7.65
N SER A 22 7.22 8.53 6.64
CA SER A 22 5.96 7.82 6.80
C SER A 22 6.10 6.57 7.66
N SER A 23 7.16 5.80 7.47
CA SER A 23 7.49 4.62 8.28
C SER A 23 7.84 5.03 9.71
N ALA A 24 8.73 6.01 9.89
CA ALA A 24 9.10 6.54 11.21
C ALA A 24 7.88 6.97 12.03
N TYR A 25 6.94 7.68 11.38
CA TYR A 25 5.70 8.11 12.04
C TYR A 25 4.83 6.95 12.48
N ARG A 26 4.70 5.90 11.65
CA ARG A 26 3.85 4.74 11.97
C ARG A 26 4.47 3.84 13.01
N SER A 27 5.76 3.58 12.88
CA SER A 27 6.48 2.73 13.85
C SER A 27 6.76 3.44 15.18
N GLY A 28 6.70 4.78 15.23
CA GLY A 28 7.10 5.55 16.40
C GLY A 28 8.61 5.53 16.63
N GLU A 29 9.38 5.38 15.56
CA GLU A 29 10.85 5.27 15.63
C GLU A 29 11.55 6.53 15.13
N LYS A 30 12.87 6.52 15.29
CA LYS A 30 13.78 7.54 14.77
C LYS A 30 14.51 6.96 13.56
N LEU A 31 14.21 7.49 12.36
CA LEU A 31 14.79 7.03 11.11
C LEU A 31 15.50 8.18 10.37
N MET A 32 16.60 7.85 9.70
CA MET A 32 17.35 8.77 8.85
C MET A 32 16.87 8.66 7.40
N ASP A 33 16.46 9.77 6.81
CA ASP A 33 16.17 9.87 5.37
C ASP A 33 17.44 10.32 4.63
N ASP A 34 18.12 9.36 4.01
CA ASP A 34 19.41 9.58 3.33
C ASP A 34 19.27 10.49 2.12
N ARG A 35 18.10 10.52 1.47
CA ARG A 35 17.84 11.31 0.27
C ARG A 35 17.90 12.82 0.54
N ILE A 36 17.44 13.24 1.70
CA ILE A 36 17.37 14.67 2.09
C ILE A 36 18.27 15.00 3.29
N GLY A 37 18.95 14.02 3.88
CA GLY A 37 19.82 14.20 5.03
C GLY A 37 19.08 14.60 6.30
N LEU A 38 17.82 14.17 6.46
CA LEU A 38 16.96 14.57 7.59
C LEU A 38 16.62 13.37 8.49
N VAL A 39 16.73 13.55 9.79
CA VAL A 39 16.29 12.59 10.79
C VAL A 39 14.83 12.86 11.14
N HIS A 40 13.99 11.84 10.98
CA HIS A 40 12.59 11.83 11.43
C HIS A 40 12.51 11.12 12.77
N ASP A 41 12.20 11.85 13.84
CA ASP A 41 12.14 11.32 15.20
C ASP A 41 10.71 11.36 15.73
N PHE A 42 10.10 10.19 15.86
CA PHE A 42 8.76 10.00 16.40
C PHE A 42 8.75 9.13 17.66
N THR A 43 9.90 9.00 18.35
CA THR A 43 10.02 8.17 19.57
C THR A 43 9.13 8.62 20.73
N LYS A 44 8.66 9.87 20.70
CA LYS A 44 7.69 10.41 21.68
C LYS A 44 6.22 10.07 21.34
N LYS A 45 5.97 9.44 20.18
CA LYS A 45 4.61 9.05 19.78
C LYS A 45 4.09 7.96 20.69
N ARG A 46 2.87 8.14 21.20
CA ARG A 46 2.17 7.16 22.04
C ARG A 46 1.18 6.35 21.22
N GLY A 47 0.86 5.16 21.72
CA GLY A 47 -0.16 4.30 21.13
C GLY A 47 0.35 3.38 20.02
N VAL A 48 1.65 3.33 19.74
CA VAL A 48 2.24 2.26 18.93
C VAL A 48 2.47 1.07 19.84
N VAL A 49 1.80 -0.03 19.60
CA VAL A 49 1.81 -1.20 20.49
C VAL A 49 2.48 -2.43 19.89
N PHE A 50 2.64 -2.45 18.57
CA PHE A 50 3.37 -3.50 17.86
C PHE A 50 3.85 -3.00 16.49
N THR A 51 5.01 -3.47 16.06
CA THR A 51 5.55 -3.20 14.71
C THR A 51 6.26 -4.42 14.15
N GLU A 52 6.17 -4.62 12.84
CA GLU A 52 6.85 -5.73 12.16
C GLU A 52 7.15 -5.36 10.71
N VAL A 53 8.30 -5.82 10.22
CA VAL A 53 8.62 -5.80 8.79
C VAL A 53 8.58 -7.23 8.28
N ALA A 54 7.68 -7.51 7.33
CA ALA A 54 7.51 -8.82 6.71
C ALA A 54 8.05 -8.78 5.28
N LEU A 55 8.89 -9.75 4.94
CA LEU A 55 9.63 -9.81 3.70
C LEU A 55 9.29 -11.06 2.88
N PRO A 56 9.25 -10.97 1.53
CA PRO A 56 9.27 -12.16 0.67
C PRO A 56 10.54 -12.98 0.90
N ALA A 57 10.47 -14.29 0.72
CA ALA A 57 11.57 -15.21 1.01
C ALA A 57 12.89 -14.89 0.30
N HIS A 58 12.84 -14.23 -0.86
CA HIS A 58 14.01 -13.85 -1.67
C HIS A 58 14.43 -12.38 -1.50
N ALA A 59 13.79 -11.64 -0.57
CA ALA A 59 14.18 -10.28 -0.28
C ALA A 59 15.53 -10.26 0.47
N PRO A 60 16.37 -9.21 0.25
CA PRO A 60 17.57 -9.02 1.04
C PRO A 60 17.24 -8.97 2.54
N PRO A 61 17.92 -9.77 3.38
CA PRO A 61 17.60 -9.85 4.80
C PRO A 61 17.78 -8.52 5.54
N GLU A 62 18.64 -7.63 5.06
CA GLU A 62 18.82 -6.28 5.61
C GLU A 62 17.58 -5.40 5.50
N TYR A 63 16.61 -5.74 4.63
CA TYR A 63 15.33 -5.04 4.53
C TYR A 63 14.39 -5.32 5.72
N ALA A 64 14.76 -6.24 6.63
CA ALA A 64 14.10 -6.37 7.92
C ALA A 64 14.28 -5.11 8.79
N ASP A 65 15.34 -4.34 8.56
CA ASP A 65 15.48 -2.98 9.08
C ASP A 65 14.69 -2.01 8.21
N ARG A 66 13.66 -1.38 8.79
CA ARG A 66 12.79 -0.44 8.05
C ARG A 66 13.52 0.81 7.56
N ASN A 67 14.58 1.25 8.25
CA ASN A 67 15.40 2.37 7.78
C ASN A 67 16.11 2.00 6.47
N VAL A 68 16.68 0.81 6.41
CA VAL A 68 17.34 0.27 5.21
C VAL A 68 16.31 0.08 4.09
N LEU A 69 15.18 -0.56 4.38
CA LEU A 69 14.12 -0.83 3.40
C LEU A 69 13.62 0.46 2.73
N TRP A 70 13.21 1.46 3.54
CA TRP A 70 12.58 2.64 2.99
C TRP A 70 13.57 3.61 2.33
N ASN A 71 14.83 3.64 2.76
CA ASN A 71 15.89 4.33 2.01
C ASN A 71 16.20 3.63 0.68
N ALA A 72 16.18 2.30 0.63
CA ALA A 72 16.31 1.58 -0.64
C ALA A 72 15.15 1.88 -1.59
N VAL A 73 13.91 2.01 -1.11
CA VAL A 73 12.75 2.44 -1.88
C VAL A 73 12.95 3.88 -2.40
N GLU A 74 13.32 4.83 -1.55
CA GLU A 74 13.57 6.23 -1.96
C GLU A 74 14.64 6.32 -3.04
N LYS A 75 15.70 5.52 -2.95
CA LYS A 75 16.77 5.42 -3.94
C LYS A 75 16.31 4.80 -5.27
N ALA A 76 15.42 3.81 -5.21
CA ALA A 76 14.87 3.16 -6.41
C ALA A 76 13.87 4.06 -7.15
N GLU A 77 13.13 4.90 -6.44
CA GLU A 77 12.09 5.78 -6.97
C GLU A 77 12.65 7.16 -7.33
N LYS A 78 13.16 7.32 -8.56
CA LYS A 78 13.91 8.52 -8.97
C LYS A 78 13.05 9.72 -9.39
N LYS A 79 11.79 9.50 -9.83
CA LYS A 79 10.93 10.57 -10.36
C LYS A 79 10.42 11.49 -9.25
N SER A 80 10.27 12.78 -9.55
CA SER A 80 9.70 13.77 -8.61
C SER A 80 8.25 13.48 -8.22
N ASN A 81 7.48 12.82 -9.08
CA ASN A 81 6.11 12.38 -8.84
C ASN A 81 6.01 10.89 -8.51
N ALA A 82 7.07 10.28 -7.99
CA ALA A 82 7.08 8.85 -7.69
C ALA A 82 6.06 8.49 -6.60
N GLN A 83 5.33 7.42 -6.84
CA GLN A 83 4.60 6.70 -5.80
C GLN A 83 5.62 5.87 -5.01
N LEU A 84 5.78 6.17 -3.72
CA LEU A 84 6.79 5.59 -2.85
C LEU A 84 6.31 4.32 -2.17
N ALA A 85 5.09 4.37 -1.65
CA ALA A 85 4.47 3.24 -0.98
C ALA A 85 2.95 3.25 -1.18
N ARG A 86 2.32 2.08 -1.01
CA ARG A 86 0.89 1.97 -0.77
C ARG A 86 0.69 1.80 0.72
N GLU A 87 -0.26 2.52 1.28
CA GLU A 87 -0.71 2.35 2.65
C GLU A 87 -2.08 1.71 2.67
N ILE A 88 -2.23 0.71 3.53
CA ILE A 88 -3.53 0.16 3.90
C ILE A 88 -3.71 0.41 5.39
N GLU A 89 -4.83 1.01 5.75
CA GLU A 89 -5.22 1.25 7.14
C GLU A 89 -6.48 0.44 7.42
N VAL A 90 -6.44 -0.43 8.42
CA VAL A 90 -7.55 -1.31 8.79
C VAL A 90 -7.91 -1.13 10.26
N ALA A 91 -9.21 -1.07 10.57
CA ALA A 91 -9.70 -1.14 11.94
C ALA A 91 -9.60 -2.59 12.44
N LEU A 92 -9.21 -2.74 13.70
CA LEU A 92 -9.10 -4.03 14.37
C LEU A 92 -10.34 -4.27 15.23
N PRO A 93 -10.90 -5.49 15.23
CA PRO A 93 -11.98 -5.84 16.15
C PRO A 93 -11.50 -5.68 17.60
N LYS A 94 -12.13 -4.78 18.35
CA LYS A 94 -11.83 -4.52 19.76
C LYS A 94 -12.20 -5.68 20.68
N GLU A 95 -13.04 -6.58 20.19
CA GLU A 95 -13.49 -7.79 20.86
C GLU A 95 -12.41 -8.87 20.95
N LEU A 96 -11.40 -8.77 20.09
CA LEU A 96 -10.28 -9.73 20.04
C LEU A 96 -9.16 -9.32 21.00
N SER A 97 -8.46 -10.32 21.53
CA SER A 97 -7.23 -10.08 22.30
C SER A 97 -6.14 -9.44 21.44
N ARG A 98 -5.15 -8.83 22.07
CA ARG A 98 -4.01 -8.22 21.36
C ARG A 98 -3.26 -9.23 20.51
N GLU A 99 -3.06 -10.43 21.02
CA GLU A 99 -2.40 -11.53 20.33
C GLU A 99 -3.17 -11.93 19.07
N CYS A 100 -4.49 -12.05 19.17
CA CYS A 100 -5.36 -12.31 18.00
C CYS A 100 -5.30 -11.16 16.99
N GLN A 101 -5.33 -9.92 17.47
CA GLN A 101 -5.22 -8.74 16.59
C GLN A 101 -3.91 -8.73 15.80
N ILE A 102 -2.79 -9.08 16.44
CA ILE A 102 -1.48 -9.21 15.76
C ILE A 102 -1.52 -10.35 14.76
N GLU A 103 -2.08 -11.50 15.11
CA GLU A 103 -2.14 -12.68 14.27
C GLU A 103 -2.97 -12.45 13.00
N ILE A 104 -4.15 -11.84 13.10
CA ILE A 104 -4.99 -11.54 11.93
C ILE A 104 -4.33 -10.55 10.99
N VAL A 105 -3.61 -9.54 11.50
CA VAL A 105 -2.85 -8.60 10.65
C VAL A 105 -1.69 -9.31 9.97
N ARG A 106 -0.93 -10.12 10.71
CA ARG A 106 0.20 -10.89 10.15
C ARG A 106 -0.26 -11.82 9.04
N ARG A 107 -1.36 -12.55 9.26
CA ARG A 107 -1.98 -13.42 8.25
C ARG A 107 -2.43 -12.62 7.02
N TYR A 108 -3.14 -11.52 7.23
CA TYR A 108 -3.59 -10.63 6.15
C TYR A 108 -2.42 -10.10 5.31
N VAL A 109 -1.36 -9.64 5.96
CA VAL A 109 -0.13 -9.17 5.33
C VAL A 109 0.54 -10.28 4.53
N GLN A 110 0.66 -11.47 5.11
CA GLN A 110 1.31 -12.60 4.47
C GLN A 110 0.55 -13.09 3.25
N GLU A 111 -0.76 -13.29 3.37
CA GLU A 111 -1.58 -13.87 2.30
C GLU A 111 -1.78 -12.91 1.12
N ASN A 112 -1.95 -11.61 1.37
CA ASN A 112 -2.31 -10.65 0.33
C ASN A 112 -1.14 -9.90 -0.29
N PHE A 113 -0.02 -9.76 0.43
CA PHE A 113 1.06 -8.86 0.00
C PHE A 113 2.42 -9.53 -0.07
N VAL A 114 2.87 -10.17 1.01
CA VAL A 114 4.21 -10.77 1.05
C VAL A 114 4.31 -11.97 0.12
N SER A 115 3.29 -12.82 0.06
CA SER A 115 3.22 -13.98 -0.83
C SER A 115 3.32 -13.63 -2.32
N VAL A 116 2.89 -12.42 -2.70
CA VAL A 116 2.95 -11.93 -4.09
C VAL A 116 4.17 -11.05 -4.36
N GLY A 117 5.09 -10.91 -3.39
CA GLY A 117 6.40 -10.28 -3.55
C GLY A 117 6.53 -8.84 -3.08
N MET A 118 5.56 -8.30 -2.34
CA MET A 118 5.69 -7.00 -1.68
C MET A 118 6.44 -7.15 -0.35
N CYS A 119 7.31 -6.19 -0.01
CA CYS A 119 7.72 -6.00 1.38
C CYS A 119 6.63 -5.21 2.09
N ALA A 120 6.33 -5.58 3.32
CA ALA A 120 5.35 -4.93 4.17
C ALA A 120 5.98 -4.45 5.48
N ASP A 121 5.76 -3.19 5.84
CA ASP A 121 6.13 -2.61 7.12
C ASP A 121 4.85 -2.14 7.80
N TRP A 122 4.49 -2.76 8.92
CA TRP A 122 3.22 -2.47 9.56
C TRP A 122 3.34 -2.20 11.05
N ALA A 123 2.40 -1.40 11.53
CA ALA A 123 2.33 -0.98 12.92
C ALA A 123 0.88 -1.05 13.41
N LEU A 124 0.69 -1.61 14.60
CA LEU A 124 -0.59 -1.63 15.29
C LEU A 124 -0.63 -0.47 16.28
N HIS A 125 -1.67 0.33 16.17
CA HIS A 125 -1.89 1.49 17.02
C HIS A 125 -3.13 1.27 17.90
N ASP A 126 -2.97 1.58 19.18
CA ASP A 126 -4.06 1.63 20.14
C ASP A 126 -3.73 2.64 21.24
N LYS A 127 -4.59 3.63 21.42
CA LYS A 127 -4.47 4.64 22.47
C LYS A 127 -5.39 4.36 23.67
N GLY A 128 -6.08 3.23 23.64
CA GLY A 128 -7.12 2.92 24.65
C GLY A 128 -8.41 3.72 24.44
N ASP A 129 -8.60 4.32 23.27
CA ASP A 129 -9.77 5.12 22.91
C ASP A 129 -10.87 4.29 22.21
N GLY A 130 -10.71 2.97 22.16
CA GLY A 130 -11.64 2.03 21.57
C GLY A 130 -11.55 1.93 20.04
N ASN A 131 -10.50 2.45 19.45
CA ASN A 131 -10.25 2.42 18.00
C ASN A 131 -8.87 1.80 17.68
N PRO A 132 -8.60 0.53 18.02
CA PRO A 132 -7.39 -0.13 17.62
C PRO A 132 -7.37 -0.28 16.08
N HIS A 133 -6.21 0.03 15.45
CA HIS A 133 -6.07 -0.03 14.01
C HIS A 133 -4.64 -0.36 13.60
N ALA A 134 -4.46 -0.89 12.40
CA ALA A 134 -3.15 -1.16 11.84
C ALA A 134 -2.91 -0.31 10.58
N HIS A 135 -1.70 0.23 10.48
CA HIS A 135 -1.16 0.83 9.28
C HIS A 135 -0.18 -0.13 8.63
N ILE A 136 -0.39 -0.44 7.37
CA ILE A 136 0.42 -1.37 6.59
C ILE A 136 1.00 -0.60 5.41
N MET A 137 2.31 -0.39 5.39
CA MET A 137 3.02 0.21 4.27
C MET A 137 3.59 -0.89 3.39
N LEU A 138 3.32 -0.81 2.10
CA LEU A 138 3.68 -1.81 1.09
C LEU A 138 4.57 -1.20 0.03
N THR A 139 5.58 -1.94 -0.42
CA THR A 139 6.43 -1.50 -1.53
C THR A 139 5.66 -1.53 -2.86
N MET A 140 5.95 -0.57 -3.73
CA MET A 140 5.34 -0.45 -5.07
C MET A 140 6.09 -1.27 -6.14
N ARG A 141 7.22 -1.86 -5.77
CA ARG A 141 8.03 -2.77 -6.59
C ARG A 141 8.16 -4.10 -5.88
N GLY A 142 8.06 -5.17 -6.63
CA GLY A 142 8.48 -6.48 -6.15
C GLY A 142 10.00 -6.59 -6.13
N ILE A 143 10.48 -7.62 -5.47
CA ILE A 143 11.89 -8.00 -5.47
C ILE A 143 12.04 -9.23 -6.36
N LYS A 144 13.05 -9.20 -7.24
CA LYS A 144 13.40 -10.34 -8.11
C LYS A 144 14.15 -11.41 -7.31
N SER A 145 14.27 -12.59 -7.90
CA SER A 145 15.00 -13.72 -7.31
C SER A 145 16.49 -13.44 -7.02
N ASP A 146 17.07 -12.42 -7.69
CA ASP A 146 18.42 -11.95 -7.45
C ASP A 146 18.52 -10.86 -6.34
N GLY A 147 17.43 -10.60 -5.63
CA GLY A 147 17.35 -9.59 -4.56
C GLY A 147 17.23 -8.14 -5.05
N THR A 148 17.20 -7.90 -6.36
CA THR A 148 17.10 -6.53 -6.91
C THR A 148 15.64 -6.13 -7.12
N TRP A 149 15.38 -4.82 -7.14
CA TRP A 149 14.05 -4.26 -7.41
C TRP A 149 13.57 -4.58 -8.81
N ALA A 150 12.35 -5.08 -8.93
CA ALA A 150 11.65 -5.22 -10.21
C ALA A 150 11.30 -3.85 -10.80
N GLN A 151 11.08 -3.82 -12.11
CA GLN A 151 10.60 -2.61 -12.78
C GLN A 151 9.09 -2.44 -12.54
N LYS A 152 8.61 -1.21 -12.31
CA LYS A 152 7.16 -0.91 -12.25
C LYS A 152 6.47 -1.01 -13.59
N GLU A 153 7.21 -0.76 -14.66
CA GLU A 153 6.70 -0.69 -16.03
C GLU A 153 7.65 -1.43 -16.96
N LYS A 154 7.11 -2.15 -17.91
CA LYS A 154 7.86 -2.82 -18.96
C LYS A 154 7.37 -2.34 -20.33
N LYS A 155 8.28 -1.96 -21.20
CA LYS A 155 7.95 -1.66 -22.60
C LYS A 155 7.86 -2.95 -23.40
N ILE A 156 6.66 -3.30 -23.85
CA ILE A 156 6.38 -4.45 -24.70
C ILE A 156 5.92 -3.99 -26.08
N TYR A 157 6.03 -4.86 -27.07
CA TYR A 157 5.48 -4.58 -28.40
C TYR A 157 3.95 -4.63 -28.33
N ALA A 158 3.29 -3.64 -28.97
CA ALA A 158 1.86 -3.72 -29.22
C ALA A 158 1.62 -4.80 -30.28
N LEU A 159 0.62 -5.64 -30.03
CA LEU A 159 0.19 -6.70 -30.95
C LEU A 159 -1.19 -6.39 -31.50
N ASP A 160 -1.46 -6.79 -32.74
CA ASP A 160 -2.77 -6.78 -33.35
C ASP A 160 -3.61 -8.01 -32.91
N GLU A 161 -4.81 -8.17 -33.48
CA GLU A 161 -5.74 -9.26 -33.16
C GLU A 161 -5.18 -10.62 -33.53
N ASP A 162 -4.26 -10.69 -34.49
CA ASP A 162 -3.56 -11.93 -34.91
C ASP A 162 -2.27 -12.21 -34.09
N GLY A 163 -1.96 -11.36 -33.11
CA GLY A 163 -0.74 -11.50 -32.28
C GLY A 163 0.53 -11.01 -32.99
N LYS A 164 0.43 -10.27 -34.11
CA LYS A 164 1.57 -9.70 -34.82
C LYS A 164 1.90 -8.31 -34.28
N ARG A 165 3.18 -7.93 -34.35
CA ARG A 165 3.62 -6.60 -33.91
C ARG A 165 3.03 -5.49 -34.78
N ILE A 166 2.50 -4.46 -34.16
CA ILE A 166 1.96 -3.28 -34.86
C ILE A 166 3.13 -2.40 -35.31
N PRO A 167 3.22 -2.02 -36.61
CA PRO A 167 4.24 -1.10 -37.10
C PRO A 167 4.14 0.27 -36.41
N LEU A 168 5.29 0.90 -36.16
CA LEU A 168 5.33 2.31 -35.76
C LEU A 168 5.30 3.16 -37.04
N ILE A 169 4.19 3.79 -37.34
CA ILE A 169 3.99 4.60 -38.54
C ILE A 169 4.49 6.03 -38.29
N ASP A 170 5.16 6.60 -39.28
CA ASP A 170 5.47 8.02 -39.31
C ASP A 170 4.25 8.82 -39.78
N PRO A 171 3.73 9.74 -38.96
CA PRO A 171 2.53 10.50 -39.29
C PRO A 171 2.74 11.46 -40.48
N ALA A 172 3.99 11.79 -40.81
CA ALA A 172 4.30 12.69 -41.94
C ALA A 172 4.36 11.97 -43.30
N THR A 173 4.84 10.71 -43.32
CA THR A 173 5.02 9.95 -44.56
C THR A 173 4.01 8.82 -44.74
N GLY A 174 3.33 8.38 -43.68
CA GLY A 174 2.46 7.22 -43.69
C GLY A 174 3.19 5.87 -43.75
N GLU A 175 4.52 5.87 -43.73
CA GLU A 175 5.36 4.67 -43.83
C GLU A 175 5.81 4.19 -42.45
N GLN A 176 6.24 2.93 -42.38
CA GLN A 176 6.81 2.39 -41.14
C GLN A 176 8.16 3.06 -40.83
N LYS A 177 8.28 3.65 -39.64
CA LYS A 177 9.53 4.26 -39.17
C LYS A 177 10.67 3.26 -39.16
N LEU A 178 11.84 3.74 -39.61
CA LEU A 178 13.10 3.03 -39.53
C LEU A 178 13.96 3.58 -38.38
N GLY A 179 14.70 2.72 -37.73
CA GLY A 179 15.68 3.09 -36.71
C GLY A 179 17.01 3.52 -37.32
N LYS A 180 17.98 3.83 -36.48
CA LYS A 180 19.32 4.34 -36.91
C LYS A 180 20.11 3.36 -37.79
N ARG A 181 19.79 2.08 -37.73
CA ARG A 181 20.42 1.01 -38.52
C ARG A 181 19.50 0.46 -39.61
N ASN A 182 18.53 1.25 -40.05
CA ASN A 182 17.54 0.89 -41.07
C ASN A 182 16.61 -0.27 -40.63
N GLU A 183 16.57 -0.61 -39.33
CA GLU A 183 15.65 -1.61 -38.76
C GLU A 183 14.22 -1.06 -38.69
N LYS A 184 13.22 -1.87 -39.00
CA LYS A 184 11.81 -1.53 -38.84
C LYS A 184 11.44 -1.31 -37.39
N LEU A 185 10.85 -0.17 -37.07
CA LEU A 185 10.39 0.12 -35.72
C LEU A 185 8.94 -0.32 -35.50
N TRP A 186 8.67 -0.79 -34.30
CA TRP A 186 7.39 -1.34 -33.89
C TRP A 186 6.80 -0.52 -32.74
N LYS A 187 5.49 -0.36 -32.75
CA LYS A 187 4.76 0.31 -31.66
C LYS A 187 5.02 -0.40 -30.36
N ARG A 188 5.36 0.35 -29.31
CA ARG A 188 5.53 -0.17 -27.94
C ARG A 188 4.49 0.45 -27.04
N ILE A 189 3.96 -0.37 -26.15
CA ILE A 189 3.06 0.05 -25.08
C ILE A 189 3.75 -0.19 -23.74
N THR A 190 3.30 0.53 -22.71
CA THR A 190 3.72 0.28 -21.34
C THR A 190 2.80 -0.78 -20.78
N ALA A 191 3.37 -1.85 -20.23
CA ALA A 191 2.65 -2.86 -19.48
C ALA A 191 3.15 -2.87 -18.05
N GLU A 192 2.25 -3.07 -17.12
CA GLU A 192 2.59 -3.32 -15.72
C GLU A 192 3.03 -4.79 -15.57
N PRO A 193 4.11 -5.06 -14.81
CA PRO A 193 4.61 -6.42 -14.64
C PRO A 193 3.76 -7.28 -13.70
N ASN A 194 2.86 -6.66 -12.96
CA ASN A 194 1.92 -7.29 -12.03
C ASN A 194 0.59 -6.53 -12.03
N ASP A 195 -0.38 -7.06 -11.31
CA ASP A 195 -1.75 -6.54 -11.20
C ASP A 195 -2.00 -5.67 -9.95
N TRP A 196 -0.94 -5.23 -9.28
CA TRP A 196 -1.06 -4.54 -7.98
C TRP A 196 -1.79 -3.20 -8.05
N ASN A 197 -1.79 -2.57 -9.24
CA ASN A 197 -2.51 -1.31 -9.48
C ASN A 197 -3.89 -1.51 -10.09
N ASP A 198 -4.33 -2.76 -10.31
CA ASP A 198 -5.68 -3.01 -10.78
C ASP A 198 -6.69 -2.55 -9.73
N HIS A 199 -7.71 -1.83 -10.16
CA HIS A 199 -8.77 -1.33 -9.29
C HIS A 199 -9.53 -2.45 -8.55
N SER A 200 -9.61 -3.64 -9.15
CA SER A 200 -10.22 -4.81 -8.52
C SER A 200 -9.49 -5.27 -7.26
N LYS A 201 -8.18 -5.00 -7.14
CA LYS A 201 -7.40 -5.35 -5.94
C LYS A 201 -7.92 -4.69 -4.68
N ALA A 202 -8.42 -3.47 -4.78
CA ALA A 202 -8.99 -2.78 -3.63
C ALA A 202 -10.18 -3.55 -3.04
N GLU A 203 -11.04 -4.09 -3.88
CA GLU A 203 -12.18 -4.91 -3.44
C GLU A 203 -11.72 -6.26 -2.87
N ILE A 204 -10.76 -6.92 -3.53
CA ILE A 204 -10.18 -8.19 -3.08
C ILE A 204 -9.57 -8.02 -1.68
N TRP A 205 -8.74 -7.01 -1.48
CA TRP A 205 -8.09 -6.75 -0.19
C TRP A 205 -9.08 -6.37 0.91
N ARG A 206 -10.11 -5.59 0.59
CA ARG A 206 -11.19 -5.24 1.52
C ARG A 206 -11.97 -6.46 1.96
N LYS A 207 -12.34 -7.32 0.99
CA LYS A 207 -13.04 -8.57 1.26
C LYS A 207 -12.18 -9.50 2.11
N SER A 208 -10.93 -9.71 1.72
CA SER A 208 -9.99 -10.57 2.47
C SER A 208 -9.83 -10.13 3.92
N TRP A 209 -9.76 -8.82 4.19
CA TRP A 209 -9.70 -8.30 5.56
C TRP A 209 -10.94 -8.68 6.37
N ALA A 210 -12.14 -8.50 5.80
CA ALA A 210 -13.39 -8.89 6.46
C ALA A 210 -13.45 -10.40 6.71
N ASP A 211 -13.12 -11.21 5.70
CA ASP A 211 -13.15 -12.67 5.79
C ASP A 211 -12.23 -13.18 6.91
N ILE A 212 -10.97 -12.70 6.96
CA ILE A 212 -10.01 -13.08 8.01
C ILE A 212 -10.52 -12.68 9.41
N CYS A 213 -11.04 -11.47 9.57
CA CYS A 213 -11.60 -11.05 10.86
C CYS A 213 -12.78 -11.92 11.27
N ASN A 214 -13.65 -12.28 10.34
CA ASN A 214 -14.87 -13.04 10.60
C ASN A 214 -14.62 -14.49 11.03
N GLU A 215 -13.44 -15.04 10.72
CA GLU A 215 -13.06 -16.36 11.26
C GLU A 215 -12.86 -16.35 12.78
N TYR A 216 -12.60 -15.19 13.37
CA TYR A 216 -12.35 -15.01 14.81
C TYR A 216 -13.53 -14.36 15.54
N LEU A 217 -14.52 -13.86 14.83
CA LEU A 217 -15.68 -13.16 15.38
C LEU A 217 -16.91 -14.07 15.46
N SER A 218 -17.72 -13.89 16.49
CA SER A 218 -19.04 -14.53 16.54
C SER A 218 -19.93 -14.00 15.42
N LEU A 219 -20.95 -14.76 15.03
CA LEU A 219 -21.89 -14.39 13.94
C LEU A 219 -22.49 -12.99 14.10
N GLU A 220 -22.78 -12.59 15.33
CA GLU A 220 -23.37 -11.27 15.66
C GLU A 220 -22.39 -10.12 15.57
N GLN A 221 -21.08 -10.43 15.56
CA GLN A 221 -19.99 -9.46 15.54
C GLN A 221 -19.33 -9.35 14.16
N GLN A 222 -19.72 -10.20 13.22
CA GLN A 222 -19.12 -10.22 11.88
C GLN A 222 -19.23 -8.88 11.18
N ILE A 223 -18.22 -8.58 10.37
CA ILE A 223 -18.08 -7.33 9.63
C ILE A 223 -18.24 -7.60 8.12
N ASP A 224 -18.74 -6.62 7.38
CA ASP A 224 -18.92 -6.69 5.92
C ASP A 224 -18.11 -5.56 5.26
N HIS A 225 -17.36 -5.91 4.22
CA HIS A 225 -16.54 -4.97 3.46
C HIS A 225 -17.35 -4.09 2.49
N ARG A 226 -18.61 -4.47 2.20
CA ARG A 226 -19.48 -3.75 1.28
C ARG A 226 -20.05 -2.49 1.93
N SER A 227 -20.33 -1.47 1.14
CA SER A 227 -21.07 -0.30 1.62
C SER A 227 -22.48 -0.68 2.07
N TYR A 228 -23.07 0.09 2.99
CA TYR A 228 -24.46 -0.15 3.44
C TYR A 228 -25.44 -0.27 2.29
N LYS A 229 -25.29 0.56 1.25
CA LYS A 229 -26.11 0.45 0.02
C LYS A 229 -25.96 -0.91 -0.67
N ARG A 230 -24.74 -1.47 -0.74
CA ARG A 230 -24.50 -2.81 -1.33
C ARG A 230 -24.97 -3.95 -0.45
N GLN A 231 -25.15 -3.69 0.84
CA GLN A 231 -25.74 -4.61 1.82
C GLN A 231 -27.26 -4.50 1.89
N GLU A 232 -27.87 -3.57 1.12
CA GLU A 232 -29.29 -3.26 1.15
C GLU A 232 -29.79 -2.77 2.53
N LEU A 233 -28.88 -2.13 3.30
CA LEU A 233 -29.20 -1.55 4.59
C LEU A 233 -29.54 -0.06 4.43
N ASP A 234 -30.64 0.38 5.05
CA ASP A 234 -31.03 1.79 5.11
C ASP A 234 -30.28 2.49 6.27
N LEU A 235 -28.97 2.60 6.10
CA LEU A 235 -28.06 3.23 7.05
C LEU A 235 -27.16 4.22 6.32
N GLU A 236 -26.99 5.41 6.91
CA GLU A 236 -26.01 6.37 6.44
C GLU A 236 -24.61 6.08 7.02
N PRO A 237 -23.57 6.13 6.20
CA PRO A 237 -22.21 6.01 6.69
C PRO A 237 -21.85 7.15 7.65
N THR A 238 -21.17 6.84 8.74
CA THR A 238 -20.62 7.88 9.62
C THR A 238 -19.55 8.68 8.90
N ILE A 239 -19.62 10.00 8.99
CA ILE A 239 -18.58 10.88 8.46
C ILE A 239 -17.40 10.86 9.44
N HIS A 240 -16.19 10.61 8.92
CA HIS A 240 -15.00 10.71 9.73
C HIS A 240 -14.69 12.18 10.03
N GLU A 241 -15.04 12.62 11.23
CA GLU A 241 -14.66 13.93 11.72
C GLU A 241 -13.19 13.93 12.16
N GLY A 242 -12.39 14.79 11.52
CA GLY A 242 -10.98 14.94 11.90
C GLY A 242 -10.84 15.45 13.34
N TYR A 243 -9.71 15.17 13.98
CA TYR A 243 -9.41 15.61 15.35
C TYR A 243 -9.68 17.12 15.60
N ARG A 244 -9.38 17.96 14.60
CA ARG A 244 -9.64 19.42 14.72
C ARG A 244 -11.13 19.74 14.80
N ALA A 245 -11.96 19.10 13.96
CA ALA A 245 -13.41 19.30 13.97
C ALA A 245 -14.00 18.89 15.33
N ARG A 246 -13.69 17.69 15.81
CA ARG A 246 -14.11 17.22 17.15
C ARG A 246 -13.64 18.12 18.29
N LYS A 247 -12.43 18.69 18.19
CA LYS A 247 -11.93 19.62 19.20
C LYS A 247 -12.69 20.93 19.18
N MET A 248 -13.04 21.44 17.99
CA MET A 248 -13.83 22.67 17.84
C MET A 248 -15.26 22.45 18.33
N GLU A 249 -15.91 21.35 17.98
CA GLU A 249 -17.22 20.97 18.48
C GLU A 249 -17.26 20.88 20.01
N LYS A 250 -16.30 20.16 20.62
CA LYS A 250 -16.17 20.10 22.08
C LYS A 250 -15.90 21.46 22.76
N ALA A 251 -15.34 22.42 22.03
CA ALA A 251 -15.09 23.77 22.49
C ALA A 251 -16.26 24.72 22.19
N GLY A 252 -17.36 24.24 21.60
CA GLY A 252 -18.57 25.03 21.31
C GLY A 252 -18.42 25.99 20.12
N PHE A 253 -17.54 25.71 19.18
CA PHE A 253 -17.31 26.53 17.97
C PHE A 253 -18.09 26.00 16.74
N VAL A 254 -19.19 25.30 16.93
CA VAL A 254 -20.12 24.86 15.86
C VAL A 254 -21.50 25.34 16.19
#